data_4a8fab2210fde8559a65f67d11af09b4
#
_entry.id   4a8fab2210fde8559a65f67d11af09b4
#
_cell.length_a   1.000
_cell.length_b   1.000
_cell.length_c   1.000
_cell.angle_alpha   90.00
_cell.angle_beta   90.00
_cell.angle_gamma   90.00
#
_symmetry.space_group_name_H-M   'P 1'
#
loop_
_entity.id
_entity.type
_entity.pdbx_description
1 polymer ?
#
loop_
_entity_poly.entity_id
_entity_poly.type
_entity_poly.pdbx_seq_one_letter_code
_entity_poly.pdbx_strand_id
1 'polypeptide(L)'
;MPHISNTSPPRFEIPGAVFLGVAAPSRGSTENAMWRTTVEPNTVGLEHHMTREEIFVAIRGQGVVHIGGDQYPLSPGDAFAIPAFTDFRLECAGDEAFEALTVLPAGGRAVVPGKPSFQPPWSI
;
A
#
# COMPACT_ATOMS: atom_id res chain seq x y z
N MET A 1 -12.64 -17.86 15.26
CA MET A 1 -12.79 -17.06 14.02
C MET A 1 -12.60 -15.60 14.37
N PRO A 2 -11.48 -14.98 14.01
CA PRO A 2 -11.28 -13.58 14.31
C PRO A 2 -12.26 -12.69 13.55
N HIS A 3 -12.87 -11.77 14.27
CA HIS A 3 -13.62 -10.65 13.70
C HIS A 3 -12.85 -9.39 14.07
N ILE A 4 -12.42 -8.63 13.07
CA ILE A 4 -11.61 -7.42 13.29
C ILE A 4 -12.51 -6.22 13.05
N SER A 5 -12.86 -5.50 14.12
CA SER A 5 -13.65 -4.28 14.02
C SER A 5 -12.73 -3.12 13.58
N ASN A 6 -13.16 -2.36 12.58
CA ASN A 6 -12.44 -1.19 12.08
C ASN A 6 -13.20 0.11 12.33
N THR A 7 -13.93 0.20 13.46
CA THR A 7 -14.54 1.45 13.88
C THR A 7 -13.48 2.49 14.31
N SER A 8 -12.33 2.02 14.80
CA SER A 8 -11.20 2.86 15.15
C SER A 8 -9.91 2.19 14.67
N PRO A 9 -9.68 2.17 13.35
CA PRO A 9 -8.51 1.48 12.80
C PRO A 9 -7.22 2.19 13.19
N PRO A 10 -6.13 1.44 13.37
CA PRO A 10 -4.82 2.07 13.57
C PRO A 10 -4.46 2.93 12.36
N ARG A 11 -3.93 4.13 12.62
CA ARG A 11 -3.61 5.11 11.60
C ARG A 11 -2.12 5.44 11.64
N PHE A 12 -1.51 5.45 10.47
CA PHE A 12 -0.10 5.78 10.27
C PHE A 12 0.01 6.80 9.15
N GLU A 13 0.91 7.76 9.28
CA GLU A 13 1.13 8.79 8.27
C GLU A 13 2.60 8.87 7.88
N ILE A 14 2.82 9.15 6.59
CA ILE A 14 4.09 9.62 6.05
C ILE A 14 3.76 10.85 5.20
N PRO A 15 4.74 11.66 4.80
CA PRO A 15 4.45 12.81 3.93
C PRO A 15 3.69 12.38 2.68
N GLY A 16 2.47 12.93 2.49
CA GLY A 16 1.64 12.68 1.31
C GLY A 16 0.85 11.38 1.31
N ALA A 17 0.91 10.56 2.35
CA ALA A 17 0.15 9.31 2.40
C ALA A 17 -0.32 8.97 3.80
N VAL A 18 -1.47 8.29 3.88
CA VAL A 18 -2.07 7.80 5.11
C VAL A 18 -2.38 6.32 4.95
N PHE A 19 -2.12 5.55 6.00
CA PHE A 19 -2.40 4.12 6.03
C PHE A 19 -3.29 3.80 7.22
N LEU A 20 -4.44 3.16 6.94
CA LEU A 20 -5.36 2.69 7.97
C LEU A 20 -5.33 1.17 7.98
N GLY A 21 -4.99 0.57 9.11
CA GLY A 21 -4.97 -0.88 9.25
C GLY A 21 -6.37 -1.47 9.09
N VAL A 22 -6.46 -2.59 8.34
CA VAL A 22 -7.71 -3.36 8.19
C VAL A 22 -7.56 -4.70 8.88
N ALA A 23 -6.51 -5.44 8.57
CA ALA A 23 -6.20 -6.71 9.20
C ALA A 23 -4.68 -6.88 9.25
N ALA A 24 -4.18 -7.42 10.33
CA ALA A 24 -2.75 -7.68 10.50
C ALA A 24 -2.57 -8.73 11.60
N PRO A 25 -1.40 -9.36 11.71
CA PRO A 25 -1.16 -10.37 12.74
C PRO A 25 -1.44 -9.90 14.16
N SER A 26 -1.09 -8.66 14.51
CA SER A 26 -1.38 -8.10 15.84
C SER A 26 -2.87 -7.96 16.13
N ARG A 27 -3.71 -8.06 15.11
CA ARG A 27 -5.15 -7.86 15.23
C ARG A 27 -5.97 -9.10 14.85
N GLY A 28 -5.34 -10.22 14.53
CA GLY A 28 -6.02 -11.48 14.37
C GLY A 28 -5.82 -12.24 13.06
N SER A 29 -5.20 -11.66 12.05
CA SER A 29 -4.85 -12.42 10.84
C SER A 29 -3.58 -13.22 11.08
N THR A 30 -3.30 -14.19 10.21
CA THR A 30 -2.10 -15.03 10.35
C THR A 30 -1.20 -14.99 9.13
N GLU A 31 -1.77 -14.97 7.93
CA GLU A 31 -0.99 -15.11 6.70
C GLU A 31 -0.90 -13.82 5.88
N ASN A 32 -1.87 -12.92 6.04
CA ASN A 32 -1.94 -11.70 5.24
C ASN A 32 -2.15 -10.48 6.12
N ALA A 33 -1.60 -9.36 5.67
CA ALA A 33 -1.93 -8.05 6.19
C ALA A 33 -2.67 -7.27 5.11
N MET A 34 -3.62 -6.44 5.54
CA MET A 34 -4.41 -5.61 4.65
C MET A 34 -4.57 -4.24 5.29
N TRP A 35 -4.46 -3.21 4.48
CA TRP A 35 -4.66 -1.83 4.93
C TRP A 35 -5.23 -0.98 3.81
N ARG A 36 -5.71 0.18 4.19
CA ARG A 36 -6.21 1.19 3.28
C ARG A 36 -5.13 2.23 3.07
N THR A 37 -4.71 2.42 1.83
CA THR A 37 -3.70 3.40 1.43
C THR A 37 -4.40 4.60 0.83
N THR A 38 -4.07 5.80 1.30
CA THR A 38 -4.54 7.06 0.72
C THR A 38 -3.32 7.87 0.30
N VAL A 39 -3.25 8.22 -0.98
CA VAL A 39 -2.17 9.05 -1.54
C VAL A 39 -2.76 10.41 -1.92
N GLU A 40 -2.19 11.47 -1.35
CA GLU A 40 -2.66 12.83 -1.60
C GLU A 40 -2.26 13.33 -3.01
N PRO A 41 -3.04 14.24 -3.61
CA PRO A 41 -2.67 14.85 -4.88
C PRO A 41 -1.30 15.54 -4.80
N ASN A 42 -0.60 15.57 -5.92
CA ASN A 42 0.72 16.21 -6.04
C ASN A 42 1.81 15.60 -5.17
N THR A 43 1.62 14.38 -4.69
CA THR A 43 2.62 13.63 -3.96
C THR A 43 3.46 12.83 -4.93
N VAL A 44 4.77 13.01 -4.86
CA VAL A 44 5.72 12.15 -5.58
C VAL A 44 5.97 10.93 -4.70
N GLY A 45 5.56 9.77 -5.18
CA GLY A 45 5.76 8.52 -4.45
C GLY A 45 7.24 8.19 -4.30
N LEU A 46 7.56 7.46 -3.24
CA LEU A 46 8.92 6.99 -2.98
C LEU A 46 9.13 5.66 -3.70
N GLU A 47 10.18 5.58 -4.53
CA GLU A 47 10.51 4.32 -5.19
C GLU A 47 11.05 3.33 -4.17
N HIS A 48 10.50 2.13 -4.19
CA HIS A 48 10.88 1.05 -3.28
C HIS A 48 10.43 -0.29 -3.86
N HIS A 49 10.85 -1.36 -3.23
CA HIS A 49 10.29 -2.67 -3.52
C HIS A 49 9.90 -3.38 -2.23
N MET A 50 9.06 -4.39 -2.37
CA MET A 50 8.68 -5.25 -1.26
C MET A 50 9.36 -6.61 -1.42
N THR A 51 9.57 -7.31 -0.32
CA THR A 51 10.15 -8.65 -0.35
C THR A 51 9.14 -9.75 -0.70
N ARG A 52 7.87 -9.38 -0.79
CA ARG A 52 6.76 -10.28 -1.15
C ARG A 52 5.84 -9.56 -2.14
N GLU A 53 5.02 -10.30 -2.86
CA GLU A 53 4.03 -9.72 -3.75
C GLU A 53 3.10 -8.79 -2.98
N GLU A 54 2.83 -7.60 -3.54
CA GLU A 54 1.87 -6.65 -2.99
C GLU A 54 0.76 -6.39 -4.01
N ILE A 55 -0.48 -6.38 -3.54
CA ILE A 55 -1.63 -6.16 -4.42
C ILE A 55 -2.36 -4.91 -3.98
N PHE A 56 -2.65 -4.03 -4.94
CA PHE A 56 -3.50 -2.85 -4.75
C PHE A 56 -4.82 -3.06 -5.47
N VAL A 57 -5.92 -2.69 -4.80
CA VAL A 57 -7.24 -2.59 -5.45
C VAL A 57 -7.71 -1.15 -5.29
N ALA A 58 -7.81 -0.43 -6.41
CA ALA A 58 -8.24 0.96 -6.39
C ALA A 58 -9.71 1.06 -5.95
N ILE A 59 -9.99 1.96 -5.01
CA ILE A 59 -11.34 2.17 -4.46
C ILE A 59 -11.88 3.51 -4.92
N ARG A 60 -11.05 4.56 -4.89
CA ARG A 60 -11.50 5.93 -5.13
C ARG A 60 -10.36 6.76 -5.70
N GLY A 61 -10.71 7.71 -6.57
CA GLY A 61 -9.73 8.55 -7.24
C GLY A 61 -8.97 7.82 -8.34
N GLN A 62 -7.95 8.44 -8.87
CA GLN A 62 -7.11 7.91 -9.95
C GLN A 62 -5.68 7.77 -9.46
N GLY A 63 -5.11 6.59 -9.64
CA GLY A 63 -3.74 6.31 -9.27
C GLY A 63 -2.90 5.92 -10.49
N VAL A 64 -1.58 5.94 -10.31
CA VAL A 64 -0.63 5.44 -11.30
C VAL A 64 0.45 4.65 -10.56
N VAL A 65 0.72 3.45 -11.05
CA VAL A 65 1.89 2.67 -10.63
C VAL A 65 2.99 2.92 -11.64
N HIS A 66 4.14 3.38 -11.17
CA HIS A 66 5.34 3.57 -11.98
C HIS A 66 6.32 2.43 -11.74
N ILE A 67 6.70 1.72 -12.81
CA ILE A 67 7.71 0.66 -12.76
C ILE A 67 8.69 0.91 -13.91
N GLY A 68 9.92 1.27 -13.57
CA GLY A 68 10.89 1.70 -14.57
C GLY A 68 10.37 2.92 -15.32
N GLY A 69 10.38 2.88 -16.65
CA GLY A 69 9.82 3.95 -17.47
C GLY A 69 8.33 3.78 -17.79
N ASP A 70 7.70 2.72 -17.31
CA ASP A 70 6.30 2.41 -17.63
C ASP A 70 5.35 2.96 -16.58
N GLN A 71 4.15 3.34 -17.03
CA GLN A 71 3.09 3.86 -16.18
C GLN A 71 1.83 3.01 -16.36
N TYR A 72 1.24 2.61 -15.25
CA TYR A 72 0.04 1.79 -15.23
C TYR A 72 -1.07 2.53 -14.48
N PRO A 73 -2.02 3.17 -15.21
CA PRO A 73 -3.14 3.86 -14.57
C PRO A 73 -4.06 2.90 -13.83
N LEU A 74 -4.55 3.34 -12.67
CA LEU A 74 -5.51 2.60 -11.87
C LEU A 74 -6.77 3.43 -11.67
N SER A 75 -7.89 2.94 -12.16
CA SER A 75 -9.22 3.49 -11.90
C SER A 75 -9.93 2.65 -10.84
N PRO A 76 -10.94 3.20 -10.14
CA PRO A 76 -11.69 2.43 -9.16
C PRO A 76 -12.15 1.07 -9.69
N GLY A 77 -11.85 0.01 -8.94
CA GLY A 77 -12.12 -1.37 -9.31
C GLY A 77 -10.94 -2.10 -9.93
N ASP A 78 -9.95 -1.37 -10.45
CA ASP A 78 -8.75 -1.99 -11.01
C ASP A 78 -7.86 -2.54 -9.90
N ALA A 79 -7.18 -3.63 -10.21
CA ALA A 79 -6.17 -4.21 -9.31
C ALA A 79 -4.81 -4.21 -10.00
N PHE A 80 -3.76 -4.12 -9.21
CA PHE A 80 -2.39 -4.26 -9.69
C PHE A 80 -1.59 -5.13 -8.73
N ALA A 81 -1.02 -6.22 -9.24
CA ALA A 81 -0.16 -7.10 -8.46
C ALA A 81 1.29 -6.79 -8.79
N ILE A 82 2.04 -6.39 -7.79
CA ILE A 82 3.47 -6.06 -7.95
C ILE A 82 4.27 -7.26 -7.45
N PRO A 83 5.06 -7.91 -8.32
CA PRO A 83 5.89 -9.03 -7.90
C PRO A 83 6.92 -8.60 -6.85
N ALA A 84 7.31 -9.54 -6.01
CA ALA A 84 8.40 -9.32 -5.05
C ALA A 84 9.66 -8.80 -5.75
N PHE A 85 10.39 -7.91 -5.07
CA PHE A 85 11.67 -7.35 -5.52
C PHE A 85 11.59 -6.52 -6.81
N THR A 86 10.41 -5.96 -7.10
CA THR A 86 10.19 -5.06 -8.24
C THR A 86 10.09 -3.63 -7.74
N ASP A 87 11.01 -2.76 -8.15
CA ASP A 87 10.99 -1.36 -7.78
C ASP A 87 9.77 -0.67 -8.39
N PHE A 88 9.03 0.04 -7.59
CA PHE A 88 7.85 0.79 -8.02
C PHE A 88 7.63 2.02 -7.15
N ARG A 89 6.81 2.94 -7.64
CA ARG A 89 6.21 3.99 -6.83
C ARG A 89 4.75 4.16 -7.21
N LEU A 90 3.95 4.56 -6.23
CA LEU A 90 2.53 4.81 -6.39
C LEU A 90 2.28 6.31 -6.31
N GLU A 91 1.48 6.84 -7.23
CA GLU A 91 1.21 8.26 -7.33
C GLU A 91 -0.30 8.50 -7.51
N CYS A 92 -0.78 9.59 -6.96
CA CYS A 92 -2.13 10.09 -7.22
C CYS A 92 -2.12 10.88 -8.53
N ALA A 93 -2.97 10.48 -9.48
CA ALA A 93 -2.99 11.09 -10.81
C ALA A 93 -4.07 12.17 -10.98
N GLY A 94 -4.96 12.31 -10.00
CA GLY A 94 -6.10 13.24 -10.12
C GLY A 94 -6.05 14.38 -9.10
N ASP A 95 -7.15 15.13 -9.06
CA ASP A 95 -7.31 16.27 -8.14
C ASP A 95 -7.80 15.84 -6.76
N GLU A 96 -8.39 14.66 -6.66
CA GLU A 96 -8.76 14.09 -5.36
C GLU A 96 -7.79 12.99 -4.96
N ALA A 97 -7.71 12.70 -3.67
CA ALA A 97 -6.85 11.67 -3.14
C ALA A 97 -7.16 10.31 -3.77
N PHE A 98 -6.12 9.53 -4.04
CA PHE A 98 -6.24 8.15 -4.51
C PHE A 98 -6.29 7.22 -3.31
N GLU A 99 -7.30 6.36 -3.28
CA GLU A 99 -7.48 5.39 -2.19
C GLU A 99 -7.50 3.97 -2.74
N ALA A 100 -6.75 3.08 -2.10
CA ALA A 100 -6.68 1.68 -2.48
C ALA A 100 -6.67 0.78 -1.24
N LEU A 101 -7.24 -0.43 -1.38
CA LEU A 101 -6.96 -1.50 -0.44
C LEU A 101 -5.66 -2.16 -0.87
N THR A 102 -4.80 -2.44 0.10
CA THR A 102 -3.49 -3.02 -0.15
C THR A 102 -3.34 -4.31 0.65
N VAL A 103 -2.83 -5.34 0.01
CA VAL A 103 -2.61 -6.66 0.63
C VAL A 103 -1.14 -7.03 0.48
N LEU A 104 -0.56 -7.49 1.58
CA LEU A 104 0.82 -7.98 1.63
C LEU A 104 0.85 -9.22 2.53
N PRO A 105 1.54 -10.29 2.14
CA PRO A 105 1.74 -11.40 3.06
C PRO A 105 2.40 -10.92 4.35
N ALA A 106 1.94 -11.45 5.49
CA ALA A 106 2.49 -11.11 6.79
C ALA A 106 4.01 -11.36 6.81
N GLY A 107 4.75 -10.42 7.39
CA GLY A 107 6.21 -10.49 7.42
C GLY A 107 6.90 -9.89 6.21
N GLY A 108 6.16 -9.49 5.18
CA GLY A 108 6.74 -8.77 4.04
C GLY A 108 7.41 -7.48 4.48
N ARG A 109 8.52 -7.14 3.84
CA ARG A 109 9.34 -5.97 4.19
C ARG A 109 9.43 -5.01 3.02
N ALA A 110 9.55 -3.74 3.36
CA ALA A 110 9.81 -2.68 2.37
C ALA A 110 11.31 -2.41 2.31
N VAL A 111 11.82 -2.20 1.12
CA VAL A 111 13.22 -1.85 0.88
C VAL A 111 13.26 -0.54 0.10
N VAL A 112 13.76 0.50 0.75
CA VAL A 112 13.96 1.82 0.16
C VAL A 112 15.45 1.96 -0.13
N PRO A 113 15.85 2.44 -1.33
CA PRO A 113 17.26 2.60 -1.65
C PRO A 113 18.02 3.39 -0.60
N GLY A 114 19.17 2.85 -0.17
CA GLY A 114 20.04 3.48 0.82
C GLY A 114 19.57 3.39 2.27
N LYS A 115 18.51 2.65 2.56
CA LYS A 115 17.98 2.48 3.91
C LYS A 115 17.86 1.00 4.27
N PRO A 116 17.93 0.64 5.58
CA PRO A 116 17.65 -0.72 6.01
C PRO A 116 16.22 -1.12 5.68
N SER A 117 15.99 -2.38 5.35
CA SER A 117 14.64 -2.89 5.15
C SER A 117 13.84 -2.80 6.45
N PHE A 118 12.53 -2.64 6.32
CA PHE A 118 11.65 -2.58 7.48
C PHE A 118 10.31 -3.24 7.18
N GLN A 119 9.68 -3.75 8.21
CA GLN A 119 8.31 -4.24 8.10
C GLN A 119 7.38 -3.03 8.24
N PRO A 120 6.50 -2.76 7.27
CA PRO A 120 5.60 -1.61 7.39
C PRO A 120 4.79 -1.71 8.68
N PRO A 121 4.79 -0.66 9.53
CA PRO A 121 4.08 -0.72 10.82
C PRO A 121 2.59 -1.08 10.69
N TRP A 122 1.97 -0.68 9.58
CA TRP A 122 0.56 -0.98 9.32
C TRP A 122 0.31 -2.43 8.91
N SER A 123 1.36 -3.23 8.73
CA SER A 123 1.27 -4.65 8.37
C SER A 123 1.59 -5.61 9.54
N ILE A 124 1.94 -5.08 10.69
CA ILE A 124 2.37 -5.88 11.85
C ILE A 124 1.20 -6.26 12.74
#